data_4e28c9b8a6399d5af126bcdc6d20f37a
#
_entry.id   4e28c9b8a6399d5af126bcdc6d20f37a
#
_cell.length_a   1.000
_cell.length_b   1.000
_cell.length_c   1.000
_cell.angle_alpha   90.00
_cell.angle_beta   90.00
_cell.angle_gamma   90.00
#
_symmetry.space_group_name_H-M   'P 1'
#
loop_
_entity.id
_entity.type
_entity.pdbx_description
1 polymer ?
#
loop_
_entity_poly.entity_id
_entity_poly.type
_entity_poly.pdbx_seq_one_letter_code
_entity_poly.pdbx_strand_id
1 'polypeptide(L)'
;IEEANAYQKLIDSGRHDVQSLAVQFGKNESYIRTRLKFVSLMPEIAQLLEQDEITISVASEICRYGEDIQKEVYNKHLKEGVQYNSWRGMKASDVARNIERQYTTDLERYAFDKTLCLSCPHNTNNMMLFCEGGCGNCANRTCLAEMNAAYLTEKAVRLMEERPEVSLCYESFNSNEAVV
;
A
#
# COMPACT_ATOMS: atom_id res chain seq x y z
N ILE A 1 1.01 18.84 -8.38
CA ILE A 1 1.90 18.53 -7.24
C ILE A 1 2.29 19.80 -6.47
N GLU A 2 2.63 20.90 -7.13
CA GLU A 2 2.98 22.18 -6.46
C GLU A 2 1.94 22.64 -5.45
N GLU A 3 0.66 22.57 -5.84
CA GLU A 3 -0.47 22.93 -4.95
C GLU A 3 -0.51 22.02 -3.70
N ALA A 4 -0.27 20.72 -3.85
CA ALA A 4 -0.22 19.77 -2.74
C ALA A 4 0.91 20.11 -1.77
N ASN A 5 2.11 20.38 -2.28
CA ASN A 5 3.26 20.78 -1.48
C ASN A 5 3.06 22.13 -0.78
N ALA A 6 2.38 23.08 -1.44
CA ALA A 6 2.04 24.35 -0.83
C ALA A 6 1.07 24.18 0.34
N TYR A 7 0.02 23.40 0.19
CA TYR A 7 -0.91 23.08 1.28
C TYR A 7 -0.22 22.38 2.44
N GLN A 8 0.64 21.40 2.15
CA GLN A 8 1.39 20.69 3.19
C GLN A 8 2.26 21.66 4.01
N LYS A 9 3.02 22.54 3.35
CA LYS A 9 3.84 23.55 4.04
C LYS A 9 3.00 24.48 4.93
N LEU A 10 1.80 24.86 4.48
CA LEU A 10 0.91 25.72 5.27
C LEU A 10 0.40 24.98 6.52
N ILE A 11 0.07 23.69 6.40
CA ILE A 11 -0.34 22.87 7.55
C ILE A 11 0.84 22.65 8.51
N ASP A 12 2.02 22.30 8.00
CA ASP A 12 3.23 22.06 8.80
C ASP A 12 3.67 23.31 9.56
N SER A 13 3.33 24.51 9.08
CA SER A 13 3.57 25.76 9.79
C SER A 13 2.73 25.92 11.07
N GLY A 14 1.73 25.05 11.29
CA GLY A 14 0.80 25.07 12.41
C GLY A 14 -0.22 26.22 12.39
N ARG A 15 -0.24 27.01 11.30
CA ARG A 15 -1.14 28.18 11.18
C ARG A 15 -2.46 27.86 10.47
N HIS A 16 -2.49 26.75 9.75
CA HIS A 16 -3.63 26.33 8.94
C HIS A 16 -3.95 24.85 9.18
N ASP A 17 -5.22 24.55 9.09
CA ASP A 17 -5.75 23.19 8.99
C ASP A 17 -6.49 23.03 7.64
N VAL A 18 -6.99 21.85 7.37
CA VAL A 18 -7.71 21.56 6.11
C VAL A 18 -8.92 22.46 5.93
N GLN A 19 -9.64 22.77 7.01
CA GLN A 19 -10.84 23.60 6.98
C GLN A 19 -10.49 25.05 6.64
N SER A 20 -9.49 25.62 7.30
CA SER A 20 -9.03 26.99 7.04
C SER A 20 -8.49 27.17 5.63
N LEU A 21 -7.76 26.17 5.11
CA LEU A 21 -7.30 26.16 3.72
C LEU A 21 -8.48 26.09 2.73
N ALA A 22 -9.48 25.25 3.01
CA ALA A 22 -10.67 25.15 2.17
C ALA A 22 -11.39 26.51 2.05
N VAL A 23 -11.57 27.21 3.17
CA VAL A 23 -12.18 28.55 3.20
C VAL A 23 -11.30 29.57 2.46
N GLN A 24 -10.01 29.61 2.75
CA GLN A 24 -9.07 30.58 2.20
C GLN A 24 -8.95 30.48 0.67
N PHE A 25 -8.92 29.27 0.14
CA PHE A 25 -8.77 29.02 -1.30
C PHE A 25 -10.10 28.83 -2.04
N GLY A 26 -11.25 28.97 -1.37
CA GLY A 26 -12.56 28.77 -1.99
C GLY A 26 -12.79 27.35 -2.51
N LYS A 27 -12.21 26.35 -1.83
CA LYS A 27 -12.34 24.94 -2.17
C LYS A 27 -13.13 24.21 -1.07
N ASN A 28 -13.59 23.00 -1.35
CA ASN A 28 -14.10 22.14 -0.29
C ASN A 28 -12.97 21.34 0.37
N GLU A 29 -13.19 20.85 1.59
CA GLU A 29 -12.19 20.06 2.33
C GLU A 29 -11.77 18.78 1.58
N SER A 30 -12.69 18.14 0.88
CA SER A 30 -12.41 16.94 0.10
C SER A 30 -11.36 17.21 -0.99
N TYR A 31 -11.45 18.38 -1.64
CA TYR A 31 -10.45 18.81 -2.62
C TYR A 31 -9.07 18.96 -1.97
N ILE A 32 -8.99 19.69 -0.84
CA ILE A 32 -7.72 19.90 -0.12
C ILE A 32 -7.13 18.55 0.32
N ARG A 33 -7.95 17.68 0.93
CA ARG A 33 -7.52 16.34 1.37
C ARG A 33 -7.01 15.49 0.21
N THR A 34 -7.65 15.54 -0.96
CA THR A 34 -7.20 14.82 -2.16
C THR A 34 -5.86 15.34 -2.64
N ARG A 35 -5.66 16.67 -2.66
CA ARG A 35 -4.38 17.26 -3.05
C ARG A 35 -3.26 16.89 -2.08
N LEU A 36 -3.51 16.94 -0.78
CA LEU A 36 -2.53 16.56 0.25
C LEU A 36 -2.04 15.12 0.10
N LYS A 37 -2.88 14.20 -0.36
CA LYS A 37 -2.45 12.82 -0.64
C LYS A 37 -1.33 12.74 -1.68
N PHE A 38 -1.30 13.66 -2.65
CA PHE A 38 -0.28 13.64 -3.72
C PHE A 38 1.13 13.99 -3.24
N VAL A 39 1.28 14.50 -2.01
CA VAL A 39 2.60 14.64 -1.38
C VAL A 39 3.29 13.29 -1.19
N SER A 40 2.53 12.19 -1.08
CA SER A 40 3.05 10.83 -0.94
C SER A 40 3.33 10.13 -2.28
N LEU A 41 3.07 10.78 -3.42
CA LEU A 41 3.43 10.21 -4.72
C LEU A 41 4.95 10.25 -4.92
N MET A 42 5.50 9.14 -5.39
CA MET A 42 6.89 9.14 -5.84
C MET A 42 7.08 10.11 -7.02
N PRO A 43 8.27 10.74 -7.12
CA PRO A 43 8.49 11.83 -8.09
C PRO A 43 8.17 11.47 -9.54
N GLU A 44 8.49 10.25 -9.96
CA GLU A 44 8.26 9.80 -11.33
C GLU A 44 6.78 9.67 -11.66
N ILE A 45 5.95 9.24 -10.71
CA ILE A 45 4.48 9.16 -10.90
C ILE A 45 3.88 10.58 -10.84
N ALA A 46 4.41 11.42 -9.97
CA ALA A 46 4.03 12.83 -9.90
C ALA A 46 4.28 13.54 -11.24
N GLN A 47 5.41 13.27 -11.88
CA GLN A 47 5.74 13.81 -13.20
C GLN A 47 4.76 13.34 -14.28
N LEU A 48 4.36 12.05 -14.28
CA LEU A 48 3.35 11.56 -15.21
C LEU A 48 2.00 12.26 -15.03
N LEU A 49 1.64 12.59 -13.80
CA LEU A 49 0.43 13.36 -13.52
C LEU A 49 0.54 14.80 -14.04
N GLU A 50 1.69 15.44 -13.90
CA GLU A 50 1.94 16.81 -14.41
C GLU A 50 1.97 16.89 -15.94
N GLN A 51 2.34 15.79 -16.58
CA GLN A 51 2.36 15.65 -18.04
C GLN A 51 1.02 15.17 -18.63
N ASP A 52 -0.03 15.04 -17.81
CA ASP A 52 -1.34 14.50 -18.19
C ASP A 52 -1.29 13.06 -18.77
N GLU A 53 -0.22 12.31 -18.50
CA GLU A 53 -0.09 10.91 -18.92
C GLU A 53 -0.89 9.94 -18.07
N ILE A 54 -1.19 10.34 -16.84
CA ILE A 54 -2.15 9.68 -15.97
C ILE A 54 -3.15 10.70 -15.42
N THR A 55 -4.35 10.24 -15.12
CA THR A 55 -5.40 11.11 -14.58
C THR A 55 -5.23 11.30 -13.06
N ILE A 56 -5.81 12.39 -12.53
CA ILE A 56 -5.90 12.66 -11.09
C ILE A 56 -6.50 11.45 -10.34
N SER A 57 -7.52 10.80 -10.91
CA SER A 57 -8.15 9.63 -10.30
C SER A 57 -7.20 8.44 -10.22
N VAL A 58 -6.39 8.19 -11.26
CA VAL A 58 -5.36 7.13 -11.25
C VAL A 58 -4.29 7.44 -10.21
N ALA A 59 -3.78 8.67 -10.19
CA ALA A 59 -2.80 9.11 -9.18
C ALA A 59 -3.36 8.96 -7.75
N SER A 60 -4.65 9.27 -7.54
CA SER A 60 -5.33 9.10 -6.24
C SER A 60 -5.42 7.64 -5.80
N GLU A 61 -5.54 6.69 -6.71
CA GLU A 61 -5.49 5.27 -6.37
C GLU A 61 -4.08 4.82 -6.00
N ILE A 62 -3.08 5.23 -6.77
CA ILE A 62 -1.68 4.83 -6.56
C ILE A 62 -1.11 5.41 -5.26
N CYS A 63 -1.40 6.68 -4.93
CA CYS A 63 -0.87 7.35 -3.74
C CYS A 63 -1.36 6.77 -2.39
N ARG A 64 -2.32 5.85 -2.40
CA ARG A 64 -2.76 5.12 -1.20
C ARG A 64 -1.72 4.12 -0.71
N TYR A 65 -0.84 3.68 -1.59
CA TYR A 65 0.13 2.63 -1.34
C TYR A 65 1.49 3.20 -1.01
N GLY A 66 2.29 2.46 -0.26
CA GLY A 66 3.66 2.84 0.10
C GLY A 66 4.58 2.95 -1.12
N GLU A 67 5.72 3.58 -0.93
CA GLU A 67 6.70 3.84 -1.99
C GLU A 67 7.19 2.55 -2.69
N ASP A 68 7.28 1.44 -1.97
CA ASP A 68 7.65 0.13 -2.49
C ASP A 68 6.70 -0.34 -3.60
N ILE A 69 5.38 -0.27 -3.34
CA ILE A 69 4.34 -0.61 -4.31
C ILE A 69 4.31 0.41 -5.45
N GLN A 70 4.40 1.71 -5.14
CA GLN A 70 4.43 2.76 -6.16
C GLN A 70 5.59 2.55 -7.14
N LYS A 71 6.79 2.20 -6.62
CA LYS A 71 7.98 1.92 -7.42
C LYS A 71 7.80 0.71 -8.34
N GLU A 72 7.17 -0.34 -7.85
CA GLU A 72 6.87 -1.50 -8.69
C GLU A 72 5.83 -1.18 -9.76
N VAL A 73 4.76 -0.48 -9.40
CA VAL A 73 3.72 -0.04 -10.35
C VAL A 73 4.34 0.83 -11.45
N TYR A 74 5.18 1.80 -11.07
CA TYR A 74 5.87 2.63 -12.05
C TYR A 74 6.73 1.78 -13.00
N ASN A 75 7.64 0.97 -12.45
CA ASN A 75 8.60 0.22 -13.27
C ASN A 75 7.95 -0.82 -14.19
N LYS A 76 6.88 -1.46 -13.73
CA LYS A 76 6.23 -2.55 -14.47
C LYS A 76 5.10 -2.09 -15.40
N HIS A 77 4.47 -0.92 -15.11
CA HIS A 77 3.23 -0.55 -15.77
C HIS A 77 3.16 0.89 -16.30
N LEU A 78 3.94 1.82 -15.75
CA LEU A 78 3.84 3.23 -16.11
C LEU A 78 5.08 3.78 -16.81
N LYS A 79 6.24 3.13 -16.64
CA LYS A 79 7.49 3.55 -17.25
C LYS A 79 7.37 3.57 -18.78
N GLU A 80 8.05 4.51 -19.40
CA GLU A 80 8.14 4.56 -20.86
C GLU A 80 8.75 3.27 -21.43
N GLY A 81 8.21 2.80 -22.57
CA GLY A 81 8.64 1.55 -23.20
C GLY A 81 7.91 0.28 -22.72
N VAL A 82 7.06 0.36 -21.69
CA VAL A 82 6.20 -0.75 -21.29
C VAL A 82 5.05 -0.89 -22.29
N GLN A 83 5.10 -1.90 -23.17
CA GLN A 83 4.09 -2.09 -24.23
C GLN A 83 2.93 -2.99 -23.81
N TYR A 84 3.21 -4.17 -23.24
CA TYR A 84 2.19 -5.20 -23.05
C TYR A 84 1.38 -5.09 -21.75
N ASN A 85 1.92 -4.46 -20.71
CA ASN A 85 1.29 -4.34 -19.39
C ASN A 85 1.12 -2.89 -18.95
N SER A 86 1.03 -1.96 -19.90
CA SER A 86 0.89 -0.54 -19.60
C SER A 86 -0.48 -0.23 -18.99
N TRP A 87 -0.45 0.53 -17.90
CA TRP A 87 -1.66 1.07 -17.26
C TRP A 87 -1.94 2.52 -17.64
N ARG A 88 -1.12 3.09 -18.51
CA ARG A 88 -1.39 4.42 -19.10
C ARG A 88 -2.71 4.38 -19.84
N GLY A 89 -3.59 5.34 -19.56
CA GLY A 89 -4.93 5.40 -20.15
C GLY A 89 -5.97 4.44 -19.57
N MET A 90 -5.61 3.60 -18.56
CA MET A 90 -6.57 2.78 -17.86
C MET A 90 -7.51 3.62 -16.98
N LYS A 91 -8.70 3.08 -16.70
CA LYS A 91 -9.61 3.66 -15.71
C LYS A 91 -9.05 3.46 -14.29
N ALA A 92 -9.28 4.42 -13.42
CA ALA A 92 -8.83 4.37 -12.02
C ALA A 92 -9.33 3.10 -11.29
N SER A 93 -10.56 2.66 -11.54
CA SER A 93 -11.11 1.43 -10.97
C SER A 93 -10.36 0.16 -11.38
N ASP A 94 -9.85 0.12 -12.61
CA ASP A 94 -9.10 -1.03 -13.10
C ASP A 94 -7.67 -1.02 -12.54
N VAL A 95 -7.06 0.17 -12.42
CA VAL A 95 -5.77 0.35 -11.75
C VAL A 95 -5.87 -0.07 -10.28
N ALA A 96 -6.89 0.39 -9.55
CA ALA A 96 -7.12 0.01 -8.15
C ALA A 96 -7.21 -1.51 -7.99
N ARG A 97 -8.06 -2.17 -8.79
CA ARG A 97 -8.23 -3.63 -8.77
C ARG A 97 -6.93 -4.37 -9.11
N ASN A 98 -6.17 -3.87 -10.06
CA ASN A 98 -4.89 -4.46 -10.46
C ASN A 98 -3.84 -4.33 -9.36
N ILE A 99 -3.75 -3.17 -8.69
CA ILE A 99 -2.84 -2.99 -7.55
C ILE A 99 -3.23 -3.96 -6.43
N GLU A 100 -4.50 -4.01 -6.05
CA GLU A 100 -4.97 -4.88 -4.98
C GLU A 100 -4.64 -6.35 -5.27
N ARG A 101 -4.92 -6.82 -6.47
CA ARG A 101 -4.65 -8.21 -6.87
C ARG A 101 -3.17 -8.57 -6.96
N GLN A 102 -2.31 -7.65 -7.43
CA GLN A 102 -0.92 -7.97 -7.77
C GLN A 102 0.07 -7.58 -6.68
N TYR A 103 -0.27 -6.59 -5.85
CA TYR A 103 0.67 -5.95 -4.92
C TYR A 103 0.25 -6.02 -3.46
N THR A 104 -0.94 -6.53 -3.16
CA THR A 104 -1.38 -6.77 -1.78
C THR A 104 -1.53 -8.25 -1.49
N THR A 105 -1.55 -8.62 -0.23
CA THR A 105 -1.60 -10.01 0.20
C THR A 105 -2.81 -10.25 1.09
N ASP A 106 -3.56 -11.30 0.78
CA ASP A 106 -4.70 -11.76 1.55
C ASP A 106 -4.27 -12.20 2.95
N LEU A 107 -4.79 -11.52 3.97
CA LEU A 107 -4.50 -11.80 5.38
C LEU A 107 -5.07 -13.14 5.85
N GLU A 108 -6.11 -13.68 5.19
CA GLU A 108 -6.70 -14.95 5.58
C GLU A 108 -5.77 -16.15 5.38
N ARG A 109 -4.76 -15.99 4.52
CA ARG A 109 -3.72 -17.01 4.29
C ARG A 109 -2.77 -17.21 5.46
N TYR A 110 -2.79 -16.34 6.45
CA TYR A 110 -1.86 -16.34 7.58
C TYR A 110 -2.57 -16.69 8.88
N ALA A 111 -1.87 -17.37 9.77
CA ALA A 111 -2.43 -17.87 11.02
C ALA A 111 -2.05 -17.04 12.27
N PHE A 112 -1.25 -15.99 12.13
CA PHE A 112 -0.91 -15.09 13.24
C PHE A 112 -2.14 -14.27 13.69
N ASP A 113 -2.08 -13.68 14.87
CA ASP A 113 -3.15 -12.80 15.37
C ASP A 113 -3.26 -11.53 14.55
N LYS A 114 -4.43 -11.29 13.96
CA LYS A 114 -4.74 -10.18 13.07
C LYS A 114 -5.43 -9.00 13.74
N THR A 115 -5.53 -9.02 15.07
CA THR A 115 -6.24 -7.97 15.83
C THR A 115 -5.72 -6.58 15.49
N LEU A 116 -4.39 -6.42 15.40
CA LEU A 116 -3.77 -5.15 15.01
C LEU A 116 -4.00 -4.79 13.53
N CYS A 117 -4.23 -5.79 12.67
CA CYS A 117 -4.50 -5.56 11.25
C CYS A 117 -5.89 -4.97 10.98
N LEU A 118 -6.85 -5.16 11.89
CA LEU A 118 -8.22 -4.65 11.72
C LEU A 118 -8.28 -3.12 11.63
N SER A 119 -7.43 -2.42 12.38
CA SER A 119 -7.34 -0.94 12.36
C SER A 119 -6.10 -0.41 11.63
N CYS A 120 -5.31 -1.29 11.02
CA CYS A 120 -4.06 -0.92 10.35
C CYS A 120 -4.33 -0.04 9.12
N PRO A 121 -3.62 1.08 8.94
CA PRO A 121 -3.76 1.93 7.76
C PRO A 121 -3.34 1.26 6.44
N HIS A 122 -2.56 0.16 6.51
CA HIS A 122 -2.16 -0.62 5.35
C HIS A 122 -3.10 -1.81 5.04
N ASN A 123 -4.17 -1.97 5.80
CA ASN A 123 -5.23 -2.90 5.46
C ASN A 123 -6.13 -2.26 4.39
N THR A 124 -6.35 -2.94 3.27
CA THR A 124 -7.11 -2.39 2.14
C THR A 124 -8.53 -1.99 2.54
N ASN A 125 -9.14 -2.63 3.55
CA ASN A 125 -10.43 -2.19 4.10
C ASN A 125 -10.40 -0.78 4.69
N ASN A 126 -9.26 -0.35 5.24
CA ASN A 126 -9.11 0.96 5.88
C ASN A 126 -8.56 2.02 4.91
N MET A 127 -8.03 1.62 3.77
CA MET A 127 -7.49 2.53 2.77
C MET A 127 -8.56 3.25 1.96
N MET A 128 -9.77 2.73 1.97
CA MET A 128 -10.83 3.18 1.08
C MET A 128 -11.78 4.14 1.77
N LEU A 129 -11.95 5.35 1.20
CA LEU A 129 -12.89 6.38 1.70
C LEU A 129 -14.35 6.07 1.37
N PHE A 130 -14.63 5.17 0.41
CA PHE A 130 -15.97 4.93 -0.14
C PHE A 130 -16.18 3.48 -0.57
N CYS A 131 -15.62 2.49 0.14
CA CYS A 131 -15.77 1.12 -0.29
C CYS A 131 -16.90 0.35 0.33
N GLU A 132 -17.66 -0.16 -0.56
CA GLU A 132 -18.37 -1.41 -0.38
C GLU A 132 -17.34 -2.55 -0.37
N GLY A 133 -16.75 -2.83 0.81
CA GLY A 133 -15.93 -4.00 1.08
C GLY A 133 -14.58 -4.07 0.37
N GLY A 134 -13.53 -3.56 1.00
CA GLY A 134 -12.16 -3.98 0.65
C GLY A 134 -11.97 -5.47 0.96
N CYS A 135 -11.02 -6.12 0.28
CA CYS A 135 -10.75 -7.55 0.47
C CYS A 135 -10.03 -7.89 1.77
N GLY A 136 -9.73 -6.91 2.64
CA GLY A 136 -8.98 -7.17 3.87
C GLY A 136 -7.52 -7.56 3.65
N ASN A 137 -6.96 -7.20 2.49
CA ASN A 137 -5.57 -7.50 2.14
C ASN A 137 -4.60 -6.55 2.85
N CYS A 138 -3.37 -7.01 3.05
CA CYS A 138 -2.26 -6.20 3.57
C CYS A 138 -1.43 -5.60 2.43
N ALA A 139 -1.22 -4.30 2.46
CA ALA A 139 -0.36 -3.58 1.52
C ALA A 139 1.07 -3.36 2.09
N ASN A 140 1.35 -3.72 3.33
CA ASN A 140 2.68 -3.63 3.94
C ASN A 140 3.33 -5.03 4.01
N ARG A 141 4.10 -5.37 2.97
CA ARG A 141 4.72 -6.69 2.84
C ARG A 141 5.79 -6.95 3.89
N THR A 142 6.53 -5.92 4.29
CA THR A 142 7.58 -6.05 5.31
C THR A 142 6.97 -6.40 6.66
N CYS A 143 5.99 -5.61 7.11
CA CYS A 143 5.27 -5.90 8.36
C CYS A 143 4.62 -7.30 8.32
N LEU A 144 4.01 -7.68 7.20
CA LEU A 144 3.40 -9.00 7.03
C LEU A 144 4.42 -10.13 7.17
N ALA A 145 5.59 -9.99 6.55
CA ALA A 145 6.67 -10.96 6.65
C ALA A 145 7.19 -11.08 8.09
N GLU A 146 7.39 -9.96 8.79
CA GLU A 146 7.84 -9.91 10.18
C GLU A 146 6.83 -10.57 11.12
N MET A 147 5.55 -10.24 11.01
CA MET A 147 4.47 -10.84 11.81
C MET A 147 4.38 -12.35 11.60
N ASN A 148 4.48 -12.79 10.34
CA ASN A 148 4.44 -14.21 10.03
C ASN A 148 5.68 -14.95 10.52
N ALA A 149 6.87 -14.35 10.39
CA ALA A 149 8.12 -14.94 10.91
C ALA A 149 8.08 -15.07 12.44
N ALA A 150 7.61 -14.04 13.14
CA ALA A 150 7.46 -14.10 14.60
C ALA A 150 6.51 -15.23 15.03
N TYR A 151 5.35 -15.32 14.38
CA TYR A 151 4.38 -16.39 14.65
C TYR A 151 4.96 -17.79 14.40
N LEU A 152 5.65 -17.97 13.26
CA LEU A 152 6.25 -19.28 12.93
C LEU A 152 7.37 -19.65 13.90
N THR A 153 8.19 -18.67 14.31
CA THR A 153 9.25 -18.87 15.31
C THR A 153 8.67 -19.30 16.65
N GLU A 154 7.66 -18.58 17.16
CA GLU A 154 6.98 -18.96 18.41
C GLU A 154 6.39 -20.37 18.33
N LYS A 155 5.74 -20.69 17.22
CA LYS A 155 5.15 -22.01 16.97
C LYS A 155 6.21 -23.09 16.94
N ALA A 156 7.35 -22.83 16.27
CA ALA A 156 8.47 -23.75 16.17
C ALA A 156 9.08 -24.05 17.55
N VAL A 157 9.37 -23.01 18.32
CA VAL A 157 9.92 -23.15 19.68
C VAL A 157 8.99 -23.99 20.55
N ARG A 158 7.70 -23.68 20.56
CA ARG A 158 6.70 -24.44 21.32
C ARG A 158 6.65 -25.91 20.91
N LEU A 159 6.68 -26.21 19.61
CA LEU A 159 6.70 -27.59 19.12
C LEU A 159 7.96 -28.33 19.53
N MET A 160 9.13 -27.70 19.54
CA MET A 160 10.39 -28.31 19.98
C MET A 160 10.38 -28.55 21.49
N GLU A 161 9.76 -27.71 22.28
CA GLU A 161 9.58 -27.92 23.73
C GLU A 161 8.62 -29.07 24.05
N GLU A 162 7.49 -29.15 23.33
CA GLU A 162 6.48 -30.20 23.53
C GLU A 162 6.93 -31.57 23.00
N ARG A 163 7.77 -31.58 21.95
CA ARG A 163 8.22 -32.79 21.25
C ARG A 163 9.71 -32.73 20.91
N PRO A 164 10.58 -32.92 21.91
CA PRO A 164 12.03 -32.79 21.71
C PRO A 164 12.63 -33.85 20.75
N GLU A 165 11.88 -34.93 20.45
CA GLU A 165 12.29 -35.97 19.52
C GLU A 165 12.04 -35.58 18.03
N VAL A 166 11.31 -34.48 17.77
CA VAL A 166 10.94 -34.07 16.43
C VAL A 166 11.89 -33.02 15.90
N SER A 167 12.40 -33.21 14.68
CA SER A 167 13.16 -32.18 13.94
C SER A 167 12.23 -31.38 13.06
N LEU A 168 12.36 -30.05 13.10
CA LEU A 168 11.67 -29.16 12.19
C LEU A 168 12.41 -29.15 10.86
N CYS A 169 11.70 -29.44 9.78
CA CYS A 169 12.24 -29.41 8.43
C CYS A 169 11.49 -28.37 7.58
N TYR A 170 12.23 -27.71 6.71
CA TYR A 170 11.64 -26.90 5.65
C TYR A 170 11.38 -27.79 4.44
N GLU A 171 10.11 -27.82 4.01
CA GLU A 171 9.74 -28.54 2.80
C GLU A 171 10.01 -27.65 1.57
N SER A 172 11.02 -28.01 0.78
CA SER A 172 11.28 -27.39 -0.51
C SER A 172 11.10 -28.41 -1.63
N PHE A 173 10.92 -27.93 -2.85
CA PHE A 173 10.76 -28.78 -4.04
C PHE A 173 11.97 -29.72 -4.28
N ASN A 174 13.12 -29.41 -3.73
CA ASN A 174 14.39 -30.12 -4.02
C ASN A 174 15.03 -30.80 -2.81
N SER A 175 14.68 -30.47 -1.59
CA SER A 175 15.25 -31.08 -0.38
C SER A 175 14.49 -30.68 0.87
N ASN A 176 14.50 -31.55 1.88
CA ASN A 176 14.13 -31.18 3.24
C ASN A 176 15.36 -30.57 3.91
N GLU A 177 15.33 -29.28 4.22
CA GLU A 177 16.39 -28.60 4.95
C GLU A 177 15.95 -28.43 6.40
N ALA A 178 16.85 -28.72 7.35
CA ALA A 178 16.60 -28.44 8.76
C ALA A 178 16.50 -26.92 8.95
N VAL A 179 15.46 -26.49 9.62
CA VAL A 179 15.34 -25.08 10.08
C VAL A 179 16.21 -24.95 11.32
N VAL A 180 17.33 -24.25 11.20
CA VAL A 180 18.25 -23.94 12.30
C VAL A 180 17.82 -22.63 12.93
#